data_f6b73a953d07aa70e46ae903723f85c2
#
_entry.id   f6b73a953d07aa70e46ae903723f85c2
#
_cell.length_a   1.000
_cell.length_b   1.000
_cell.length_c   1.000
_cell.angle_alpha   90.00
_cell.angle_beta   90.00
_cell.angle_gamma   90.00
#
_symmetry.space_group_name_H-M   'P 1'
#
loop_
_entity.id
_entity.type
_entity.pdbx_description
1 polymer ?
#
loop_
_entity_poly.entity_id
_entity_poly.type
_entity_poly.pdbx_seq_one_letter_code
_entity_poly.pdbx_strand_id
1 'polypeptide(L)'
;RRHNMANNTAQGKTLEKKGFKLPISGNALVLLIALVLVTAIFSALNPNYFTYGNFINILVSSTLIGLTAIGMTFLIMTGGSDLSAGSVAAFGGVFIAWGLKNTSMNWVLLALIVLAASSVAGIINGLMVTRLNIVPFIATLVSQSLWRGCAYLLCDGRPIAISDAGLKSLGNGMVFGSVPYPVIMTILLFAVFAFVLSSTKFGRSIFAIGGNAEAARLAGINANRVKIICYVMTSVFAAMAGIILASRMFSGQPAASPNLHFDAITACNLAGVSMVGGVGSIPSVALGVILVQAFNSGLN
;
A
#
# COMPACT_ATOMS: atom_id res chain seq x y z
N ARG A 1 70.53 26.91 9.87
CA ARG A 1 71.16 25.59 9.80
C ARG A 1 70.07 24.52 9.58
N ARG A 2 70.04 24.05 8.30
CA ARG A 2 70.11 22.65 7.85
C ARG A 2 68.90 21.79 8.18
N HIS A 3 68.12 21.49 7.10
CA HIS A 3 68.15 20.19 6.37
C HIS A 3 67.35 19.10 7.03
N ASN A 4 66.23 18.71 6.35
CA ASN A 4 66.12 17.44 5.64
C ASN A 4 64.71 17.43 4.98
N MET A 5 64.64 17.52 3.69
CA MET A 5 64.65 16.44 2.68
C MET A 5 63.60 15.35 2.91
N ALA A 6 62.62 15.46 2.03
CA ALA A 6 62.10 14.37 1.20
C ALA A 6 61.75 13.03 1.89
N ASN A 7 60.47 12.74 1.95
CA ASN A 7 60.01 11.39 1.65
C ASN A 7 58.70 11.47 0.85
N ASN A 8 58.87 11.46 -0.45
CA ASN A 8 57.83 11.18 -1.43
C ASN A 8 57.56 9.67 -1.37
N THR A 9 56.61 9.23 -0.60
CA THR A 9 56.07 7.87 -0.72
C THR A 9 54.84 7.93 -1.64
N ALA A 10 55.05 7.43 -2.84
CA ALA A 10 54.04 7.14 -3.83
C ALA A 10 52.89 6.35 -3.18
N GLN A 11 51.78 7.01 -2.87
CA GLN A 11 50.53 6.33 -2.60
C GLN A 11 50.06 5.74 -3.92
N GLY A 12 50.22 4.43 -4.06
CA GLY A 12 49.66 3.64 -5.14
C GLY A 12 48.14 3.87 -5.19
N LYS A 13 47.67 4.48 -6.27
CA LYS A 13 46.27 4.47 -6.65
C LYS A 13 45.89 3.00 -6.85
N THR A 14 45.32 2.39 -5.82
CA THR A 14 44.52 1.19 -5.97
C THR A 14 43.39 1.51 -6.95
N LEU A 15 43.49 0.97 -8.16
CA LEU A 15 42.40 0.96 -9.14
C LEU A 15 41.20 0.23 -8.49
N GLU A 16 40.29 0.99 -7.92
CA GLU A 16 38.95 0.47 -7.57
C GLU A 16 38.35 -0.13 -8.84
N LYS A 17 38.29 -1.45 -8.86
CA LYS A 17 37.48 -2.17 -9.87
C LYS A 17 36.09 -1.61 -9.79
N LYS A 18 35.67 -0.83 -10.81
CA LYS A 18 34.29 -0.47 -11.03
C LYS A 18 33.49 -1.76 -11.18
N GLY A 19 33.01 -2.31 -10.06
CA GLY A 19 32.04 -3.39 -10.08
C GLY A 19 30.81 -2.90 -10.85
N PHE A 20 30.28 -3.73 -11.70
CA PHE A 20 29.05 -3.51 -12.43
C PHE A 20 27.95 -3.22 -11.40
N LYS A 21 27.64 -1.94 -11.20
CA LYS A 21 26.53 -1.51 -10.31
C LYS A 21 25.25 -1.78 -11.08
N LEU A 22 24.58 -2.86 -10.75
CA LEU A 22 23.19 -3.05 -11.15
C LEU A 22 22.40 -1.81 -10.69
N PRO A 23 21.55 -1.21 -11.55
CA PRO A 23 20.75 -0.03 -11.20
C PRO A 23 19.61 -0.34 -10.20
N ILE A 24 19.71 -1.46 -9.50
CA ILE A 24 18.74 -1.96 -8.53
C ILE A 24 19.23 -1.60 -7.13
N SER A 25 18.38 -0.99 -6.30
CA SER A 25 18.70 -0.72 -4.89
C SER A 25 19.00 -2.05 -4.18
N GLY A 26 19.91 -2.06 -3.21
CA GLY A 26 20.28 -3.28 -2.48
C GLY A 26 19.06 -4.01 -1.90
N ASN A 27 18.07 -3.27 -1.39
CA ASN A 27 16.82 -3.84 -0.86
C ASN A 27 16.00 -4.55 -1.95
N ALA A 28 15.93 -4.00 -3.16
CA ALA A 28 15.19 -4.62 -4.27
C ALA A 28 15.84 -5.94 -4.72
N LEU A 29 17.17 -6.03 -4.69
CA LEU A 29 17.88 -7.28 -4.99
C LEU A 29 17.55 -8.37 -3.95
N VAL A 30 17.57 -8.02 -2.66
CA VAL A 30 17.20 -8.96 -1.57
C VAL A 30 15.76 -9.46 -1.74
N LEU A 31 14.82 -8.56 -2.06
CA LEU A 31 13.43 -8.94 -2.30
C LEU A 31 13.27 -9.87 -3.51
N LEU A 32 13.99 -9.62 -4.60
CA LEU A 32 13.98 -10.51 -5.77
C LEU A 32 14.53 -11.89 -5.44
N ILE A 33 15.63 -11.98 -4.69
CA ILE A 33 16.19 -13.26 -4.23
C ILE A 33 15.17 -13.98 -3.34
N ALA A 34 14.55 -13.27 -2.38
CA ALA A 34 13.52 -13.84 -1.52
C ALA A 34 12.32 -14.34 -2.32
N LEU A 35 11.86 -13.60 -3.33
CA LEU A 35 10.77 -14.01 -4.20
C LEU A 35 11.10 -15.29 -4.99
N VAL A 36 12.32 -15.39 -5.54
CA VAL A 36 12.78 -16.59 -6.23
C VAL A 36 12.83 -17.79 -5.27
N LEU A 37 13.36 -17.60 -4.05
CA LEU A 37 13.43 -18.66 -3.04
C LEU A 37 12.04 -19.15 -2.61
N VAL A 38 11.13 -18.21 -2.31
CA VAL A 38 9.74 -18.53 -1.95
C VAL A 38 9.05 -19.30 -3.07
N THR A 39 9.19 -18.84 -4.32
CA THR A 39 8.62 -19.50 -5.49
C THR A 39 9.21 -20.90 -5.67
N ALA A 40 10.51 -21.08 -5.52
CA ALA A 40 11.17 -22.38 -5.65
C ALA A 40 10.70 -23.36 -4.57
N ILE A 41 10.64 -22.93 -3.31
CA ILE A 41 10.21 -23.77 -2.18
C ILE A 41 8.76 -24.24 -2.38
N PHE A 42 7.83 -23.30 -2.63
CA PHE A 42 6.42 -23.67 -2.78
C PHE A 42 6.14 -24.46 -4.07
N SER A 43 6.89 -24.22 -5.14
CA SER A 43 6.79 -25.05 -6.36
C SER A 43 7.27 -26.49 -6.14
N ALA A 44 8.26 -26.70 -5.26
CA ALA A 44 8.71 -28.05 -4.89
C ALA A 44 7.70 -28.76 -3.97
N LEU A 45 6.96 -28.01 -3.14
CA LEU A 45 5.97 -28.57 -2.21
C LEU A 45 4.59 -28.78 -2.86
N ASN A 46 4.21 -27.95 -3.83
CA ASN A 46 2.90 -28.00 -4.50
C ASN A 46 3.06 -27.84 -6.02
N PRO A 47 2.80 -28.91 -6.83
CA PRO A 47 2.91 -28.84 -8.29
C PRO A 47 2.00 -27.78 -8.94
N ASN A 48 0.89 -27.40 -8.28
CA ASN A 48 -0.04 -26.39 -8.78
C ASN A 48 0.43 -24.96 -8.49
N TYR A 49 1.47 -24.78 -7.66
CA TYR A 49 1.95 -23.43 -7.31
C TYR A 49 2.52 -22.70 -8.52
N PHE A 50 3.34 -23.36 -9.34
CA PHE A 50 3.96 -22.78 -10.55
C PHE A 50 3.08 -22.99 -11.79
N THR A 51 1.84 -22.49 -11.73
CA THR A 51 0.90 -22.53 -12.86
C THR A 51 0.53 -21.10 -13.27
N TYR A 52 0.15 -20.94 -14.53
CA TYR A 52 -0.33 -19.64 -15.05
C TYR A 52 -1.52 -19.10 -14.25
N GLY A 53 -2.47 -20.00 -13.91
CA GLY A 53 -3.64 -19.62 -13.10
C GLY A 53 -3.26 -19.08 -11.73
N ASN A 54 -2.34 -19.75 -11.02
CA ASN A 54 -1.88 -19.25 -9.72
C ASN A 54 -1.07 -17.93 -9.84
N PHE A 55 -0.26 -17.80 -10.87
CA PHE A 55 0.45 -16.52 -11.13
C PHE A 55 -0.52 -15.35 -11.31
N ILE A 56 -1.58 -15.53 -12.10
CA ILE A 56 -2.62 -14.51 -12.25
C ILE A 56 -3.34 -14.26 -10.91
N ASN A 57 -3.65 -15.30 -10.14
CA ASN A 57 -4.26 -15.15 -8.81
C ASN A 57 -3.38 -14.37 -7.84
N ILE A 58 -2.06 -14.61 -7.83
CA ILE A 58 -1.09 -13.85 -7.04
C ILE A 58 -1.13 -12.38 -7.47
N LEU A 59 -1.06 -12.07 -8.77
CA LEU A 59 -1.09 -10.70 -9.25
C LEU A 59 -2.39 -9.97 -8.87
N VAL A 60 -3.54 -10.61 -9.06
CA VAL A 60 -4.84 -10.01 -8.76
C VAL A 60 -5.02 -9.81 -7.25
N SER A 61 -4.61 -10.75 -6.42
CA SER A 61 -4.68 -10.60 -4.96
C SER A 61 -3.67 -9.59 -4.45
N SER A 62 -2.50 -9.45 -5.11
CA SER A 62 -1.53 -8.40 -4.85
C SER A 62 -2.10 -6.99 -5.05
N THR A 63 -3.14 -6.82 -5.88
CA THR A 63 -3.74 -5.49 -6.10
C THR A 63 -4.38 -4.92 -4.84
N LEU A 64 -5.01 -5.75 -4.02
CA LEU A 64 -5.67 -5.33 -2.79
C LEU A 64 -4.65 -4.83 -1.76
N ILE A 65 -3.61 -5.65 -1.53
CA ILE A 65 -2.49 -5.29 -0.65
C ILE A 65 -1.74 -4.09 -1.23
N GLY A 66 -1.49 -4.08 -2.53
CA GLY A 66 -0.73 -3.04 -3.23
C GLY A 66 -1.36 -1.66 -3.14
N LEU A 67 -2.67 -1.56 -3.40
CA LEU A 67 -3.40 -0.30 -3.25
C LEU A 67 -3.27 0.23 -1.82
N THR A 68 -3.54 -0.61 -0.83
CA THR A 68 -3.44 -0.20 0.57
C THR A 68 -2.00 0.17 0.94
N ALA A 69 -1.01 -0.58 0.44
CA ALA A 69 0.41 -0.35 0.69
C ALA A 69 0.93 0.98 0.08
N ILE A 70 0.36 1.45 -1.04
CA ILE A 70 0.67 2.78 -1.57
C ILE A 70 0.40 3.84 -0.51
N GLY A 71 -0.83 3.93 0.00
CA GLY A 71 -1.18 4.90 1.03
C GLY A 71 -0.38 4.71 2.33
N MET A 72 -0.25 3.45 2.75
CA MET A 72 0.48 3.07 3.97
C MET A 72 1.96 3.47 3.90
N THR A 73 2.61 3.37 2.74
CA THR A 73 4.00 3.80 2.56
C THR A 73 4.18 5.28 2.90
N PHE A 74 3.34 6.15 2.35
CA PHE A 74 3.39 7.59 2.64
C PHE A 74 3.17 7.87 4.13
N LEU A 75 2.24 7.15 4.75
CA LEU A 75 1.92 7.31 6.16
C LEU A 75 3.06 6.83 7.06
N ILE A 76 3.60 5.62 6.85
CA ILE A 76 4.71 5.05 7.62
C ILE A 76 5.94 5.96 7.51
N MET A 77 6.24 6.48 6.33
CA MET A 77 7.36 7.41 6.13
C MET A 77 7.22 8.72 6.92
N THR A 78 6.02 9.09 7.41
CA THR A 78 5.83 10.22 8.34
C THR A 78 5.82 9.81 9.82
N GLY A 79 6.14 8.54 10.14
CA GLY A 79 6.08 7.96 11.47
C GLY A 79 4.65 7.64 11.94
N GLY A 80 3.69 7.45 11.00
CA GLY A 80 2.32 7.05 11.29
C GLY A 80 2.06 5.59 10.92
N SER A 81 0.92 5.07 11.37
CA SER A 81 0.39 3.75 10.96
C SER A 81 -1.13 3.80 10.97
N ASP A 82 -1.78 2.96 10.15
CA ASP A 82 -3.24 2.89 10.09
C ASP A 82 -3.71 1.44 10.10
N LEU A 83 -4.24 0.99 11.23
CA LEU A 83 -4.81 -0.33 11.39
C LEU A 83 -6.26 -0.41 10.89
N SER A 84 -6.92 0.74 10.66
CA SER A 84 -8.31 0.77 10.22
C SER A 84 -8.50 0.39 8.75
N ALA A 85 -7.43 0.35 7.94
CA ALA A 85 -7.49 0.17 6.49
C ALA A 85 -8.29 -1.07 6.05
N GLY A 86 -8.15 -2.22 6.73
CA GLY A 86 -8.94 -3.42 6.43
C GLY A 86 -10.43 -3.25 6.69
N SER A 87 -10.82 -2.49 7.71
CA SER A 87 -12.22 -2.18 8.02
C SER A 87 -12.80 -1.14 7.08
N VAL A 88 -12.00 -0.14 6.68
CA VAL A 88 -12.38 0.85 5.66
C VAL A 88 -12.57 0.17 4.29
N ALA A 89 -11.73 -0.82 3.95
CA ALA A 89 -11.92 -1.62 2.75
C ALA A 89 -13.24 -2.40 2.78
N ALA A 90 -13.55 -3.08 3.89
CA ALA A 90 -14.83 -3.77 4.05
C ALA A 90 -16.03 -2.81 3.97
N PHE A 91 -15.94 -1.65 4.65
CA PHE A 91 -16.96 -0.61 4.56
C PHE A 91 -17.15 -0.13 3.12
N GLY A 92 -16.08 0.16 2.37
CA GLY A 92 -16.16 0.56 0.96
C GLY A 92 -16.82 -0.48 0.08
N GLY A 93 -16.48 -1.76 0.25
CA GLY A 93 -17.10 -2.87 -0.49
C GLY A 93 -18.58 -3.09 -0.16
N VAL A 94 -18.95 -2.94 1.12
CA VAL A 94 -20.38 -3.03 1.54
C VAL A 94 -21.15 -1.81 1.07
N PHE A 95 -20.57 -0.61 1.19
CA PHE A 95 -21.27 0.62 0.84
C PHE A 95 -21.58 0.70 -0.66
N ILE A 96 -20.66 0.29 -1.54
CA ILE A 96 -20.95 0.25 -2.98
C ILE A 96 -22.05 -0.78 -3.29
N ALA A 97 -22.02 -1.96 -2.66
CA ALA A 97 -23.05 -2.98 -2.84
C ALA A 97 -24.41 -2.53 -2.33
N TRP A 98 -24.46 -1.86 -1.18
CA TRP A 98 -25.67 -1.26 -0.60
C TRP A 98 -26.24 -0.16 -1.50
N GLY A 99 -25.38 0.72 -2.02
CA GLY A 99 -25.78 1.80 -2.92
C GLY A 99 -26.39 1.27 -4.22
N LEU A 100 -25.78 0.25 -4.84
CA LEU A 100 -26.31 -0.39 -6.05
C LEU A 100 -27.64 -1.11 -5.81
N LYS A 101 -27.85 -1.67 -4.63
CA LYS A 101 -29.10 -2.34 -4.27
C LYS A 101 -30.26 -1.36 -4.03
N ASN A 102 -29.97 -0.21 -3.43
CA ASN A 102 -30.98 0.72 -2.93
C ASN A 102 -31.16 1.98 -3.79
N THR A 103 -30.32 2.17 -4.81
CA THR A 103 -30.40 3.32 -5.72
C THR A 103 -30.23 2.87 -7.17
N SER A 104 -30.68 3.70 -8.11
CA SER A 104 -30.44 3.50 -9.56
C SER A 104 -29.19 4.23 -10.08
N MET A 105 -28.28 4.60 -9.16
CA MET A 105 -27.06 5.33 -9.55
C MET A 105 -26.10 4.44 -10.33
N ASN A 106 -25.37 5.06 -11.28
CA ASN A 106 -24.28 4.40 -11.97
C ASN A 106 -23.17 4.02 -10.97
N TRP A 107 -22.60 2.83 -11.12
CA TRP A 107 -21.57 2.30 -10.24
C TRP A 107 -20.32 3.20 -10.12
N VAL A 108 -19.95 3.94 -11.21
CA VAL A 108 -18.82 4.88 -11.18
C VAL A 108 -19.09 6.04 -10.23
N LEU A 109 -20.29 6.63 -10.30
CA LEU A 109 -20.69 7.71 -9.39
C LEU A 109 -20.74 7.20 -7.95
N LEU A 110 -21.30 6.02 -7.72
CA LEU A 110 -21.27 5.39 -6.39
C LEU A 110 -19.86 5.13 -5.89
N ALA A 111 -18.95 4.65 -6.74
CA ALA A 111 -17.56 4.46 -6.36
C ALA A 111 -16.91 5.78 -5.90
N LEU A 112 -17.16 6.89 -6.61
CA LEU A 112 -16.66 8.22 -6.20
C LEU A 112 -17.25 8.66 -4.84
N ILE A 113 -18.55 8.42 -4.61
CA ILE A 113 -19.19 8.70 -3.32
C ILE A 113 -18.58 7.84 -2.20
N VAL A 114 -18.35 6.56 -2.45
CA VAL A 114 -17.70 5.65 -1.48
C VAL A 114 -16.29 6.11 -1.14
N LEU A 115 -15.49 6.53 -2.12
CA LEU A 115 -14.14 7.05 -1.88
C LEU A 115 -14.19 8.36 -1.08
N ALA A 116 -15.13 9.25 -1.39
CA ALA A 116 -15.34 10.49 -0.63
C ALA A 116 -15.78 10.19 0.82
N ALA A 117 -16.71 9.26 1.03
CA ALA A 117 -17.12 8.83 2.37
C ALA A 117 -15.98 8.18 3.15
N SER A 118 -15.19 7.33 2.48
CA SER A 118 -14.03 6.68 3.11
C SER A 118 -12.90 7.66 3.44
N SER A 119 -12.79 8.78 2.73
CA SER A 119 -11.84 9.84 3.08
C SER A 119 -12.12 10.45 4.46
N VAL A 120 -13.38 10.41 4.91
CA VAL A 120 -13.76 10.86 6.26
C VAL A 120 -13.07 10.00 7.33
N ALA A 121 -12.89 8.70 7.10
CA ALA A 121 -12.12 7.84 8.00
C ALA A 121 -10.67 8.34 8.17
N GLY A 122 -10.03 8.66 7.06
CA GLY A 122 -8.68 9.21 7.09
C GLY A 122 -8.59 10.58 7.75
N ILE A 123 -9.58 11.44 7.54
CA ILE A 123 -9.64 12.76 8.21
C ILE A 123 -9.78 12.56 9.72
N ILE A 124 -10.69 11.68 10.18
CA ILE A 124 -10.89 11.40 11.60
C ILE A 124 -9.59 10.85 12.21
N ASN A 125 -8.96 9.84 11.60
CA ASN A 125 -7.70 9.27 12.06
C ASN A 125 -6.60 10.33 12.11
N GLY A 126 -6.47 11.13 11.05
CA GLY A 126 -5.49 12.19 10.96
C GLY A 126 -5.69 13.28 12.03
N LEU A 127 -6.94 13.67 12.32
CA LEU A 127 -7.25 14.65 13.37
C LEU A 127 -7.00 14.08 14.76
N MET A 128 -7.38 12.82 15.04
CA MET A 128 -7.09 12.16 16.31
C MET A 128 -5.57 12.16 16.61
N VAL A 129 -4.77 11.84 15.61
CA VAL A 129 -3.31 11.77 15.79
C VAL A 129 -2.67 13.15 15.86
N THR A 130 -3.08 14.11 15.00
CA THR A 130 -2.37 15.39 14.86
C THR A 130 -2.89 16.52 15.74
N ARG A 131 -4.18 16.47 16.13
CA ARG A 131 -4.83 17.52 16.95
C ARG A 131 -5.06 17.08 18.38
N LEU A 132 -5.48 15.82 18.56
CA LEU A 132 -5.70 15.26 19.89
C LEU A 132 -4.46 14.57 20.47
N ASN A 133 -3.36 14.48 19.69
CA ASN A 133 -2.11 13.83 20.06
C ASN A 133 -2.28 12.38 20.54
N ILE A 134 -3.29 11.68 20.02
CA ILE A 134 -3.49 10.26 20.31
C ILE A 134 -2.46 9.44 19.51
N VAL A 135 -1.87 8.44 20.17
CA VAL A 135 -0.91 7.54 19.52
C VAL A 135 -1.56 6.87 18.30
N PRO A 136 -0.90 6.87 17.12
CA PRO A 136 -1.46 6.34 15.87
C PRO A 136 -2.11 4.97 16.00
N PHE A 137 -1.42 4.04 16.67
CA PHE A 137 -1.90 2.68 16.90
C PHE A 137 -3.27 2.66 17.63
N ILE A 138 -3.41 3.42 18.72
CA ILE A 138 -4.65 3.47 19.51
C ILE A 138 -5.78 4.13 18.70
N ALA A 139 -5.51 5.26 18.07
CA ALA A 139 -6.50 5.98 17.26
C ALA A 139 -7.08 5.09 16.16
N THR A 140 -6.21 4.39 15.42
CA THR A 140 -6.63 3.58 14.28
C THR A 140 -7.23 2.23 14.67
N LEU A 141 -6.89 1.67 15.85
CA LEU A 141 -7.59 0.50 16.42
C LEU A 141 -9.06 0.82 16.74
N VAL A 142 -9.31 1.96 17.40
CA VAL A 142 -10.68 2.41 17.67
C VAL A 142 -11.44 2.64 16.34
N SER A 143 -10.80 3.32 15.41
CA SER A 143 -11.34 3.56 14.06
C SER A 143 -11.63 2.26 13.31
N GLN A 144 -10.79 1.24 13.44
CA GLN A 144 -11.01 -0.09 12.86
C GLN A 144 -12.35 -0.69 13.33
N SER A 145 -12.60 -0.66 14.63
CA SER A 145 -13.85 -1.18 15.21
C SER A 145 -15.05 -0.37 14.75
N LEU A 146 -14.92 0.96 14.68
CA LEU A 146 -15.98 1.87 14.22
C LEU A 146 -16.39 1.55 12.77
N TRP A 147 -15.43 1.54 11.83
CA TRP A 147 -15.73 1.32 10.42
C TRP A 147 -16.19 -0.10 10.13
N ARG A 148 -15.70 -1.09 10.89
CA ARG A 148 -16.19 -2.46 10.83
C ARG A 148 -17.66 -2.51 11.29
N GLY A 149 -17.99 -1.85 12.40
CA GLY A 149 -19.37 -1.71 12.89
C GLY A 149 -20.28 -1.04 11.86
N CYS A 150 -19.84 0.06 11.23
CA CYS A 150 -20.59 0.72 10.14
C CYS A 150 -20.84 -0.22 8.96
N ALA A 151 -19.86 -1.04 8.57
CA ALA A 151 -20.05 -2.03 7.51
C ALA A 151 -21.12 -3.06 7.88
N TYR A 152 -21.10 -3.59 9.11
CA TYR A 152 -22.14 -4.52 9.59
C TYR A 152 -23.53 -3.91 9.66
N LEU A 153 -23.65 -2.66 10.12
CA LEU A 153 -24.92 -1.94 10.21
C LEU A 153 -25.55 -1.68 8.82
N LEU A 154 -24.72 -1.34 7.81
CA LEU A 154 -25.23 -1.08 6.45
C LEU A 154 -25.82 -2.31 5.76
N CYS A 155 -25.41 -3.51 6.17
CA CYS A 155 -25.85 -4.75 5.51
C CYS A 155 -26.61 -5.71 6.45
N ASP A 156 -27.03 -5.26 7.62
CA ASP A 156 -27.70 -6.07 8.64
C ASP A 156 -26.92 -7.37 8.95
N GLY A 157 -25.58 -7.28 8.94
CA GLY A 157 -24.68 -8.41 9.19
C GLY A 157 -24.60 -9.45 8.07
N ARG A 158 -25.26 -9.25 6.92
CA ARG A 158 -25.34 -10.22 5.80
C ARG A 158 -24.66 -9.67 4.55
N PRO A 159 -23.97 -10.50 3.77
CA PRO A 159 -23.42 -10.06 2.48
C PRO A 159 -24.50 -9.53 1.53
N ILE A 160 -24.20 -8.42 0.83
CA ILE A 160 -25.08 -7.84 -0.18
C ILE A 160 -24.55 -8.25 -1.56
N ALA A 161 -25.38 -8.99 -2.34
CA ALA A 161 -25.04 -9.39 -3.69
C ALA A 161 -24.95 -8.21 -4.64
N ILE A 162 -23.98 -8.25 -5.55
CA ILE A 162 -23.77 -7.26 -6.62
C ILE A 162 -24.24 -7.87 -7.94
N SER A 163 -25.21 -7.22 -8.61
CA SER A 163 -25.70 -7.64 -9.92
C SER A 163 -25.18 -6.79 -11.07
N ASP A 164 -24.70 -5.56 -10.79
CA ASP A 164 -24.25 -4.62 -11.81
C ASP A 164 -23.08 -5.19 -12.63
N ALA A 165 -23.25 -5.25 -13.97
CA ALA A 165 -22.28 -5.83 -14.88
C ALA A 165 -21.03 -4.97 -15.01
N GLY A 166 -21.16 -3.64 -14.92
CA GLY A 166 -20.04 -2.70 -14.99
C GLY A 166 -19.11 -2.86 -13.81
N LEU A 167 -19.65 -2.90 -12.59
CA LEU A 167 -18.84 -3.12 -11.40
C LEU A 167 -18.22 -4.51 -11.41
N LYS A 168 -18.95 -5.57 -11.81
CA LYS A 168 -18.40 -6.93 -11.93
C LYS A 168 -17.20 -6.99 -12.88
N SER A 169 -17.23 -6.23 -13.97
CA SER A 169 -16.12 -6.20 -14.93
C SER A 169 -14.88 -5.51 -14.36
N LEU A 170 -15.02 -4.58 -13.42
CA LEU A 170 -13.88 -3.92 -12.79
C LEU A 170 -12.94 -4.92 -12.09
N GLY A 171 -13.48 -5.90 -11.38
CA GLY A 171 -12.68 -6.87 -10.63
C GLY A 171 -12.32 -8.13 -11.40
N ASN A 172 -13.11 -8.49 -12.44
CA ASN A 172 -12.99 -9.77 -13.15
C ASN A 172 -12.70 -9.62 -14.65
N GLY A 173 -12.79 -8.40 -15.21
CA GLY A 173 -12.50 -8.13 -16.60
C GLY A 173 -11.01 -8.21 -16.91
N MET A 174 -10.69 -8.52 -18.18
CA MET A 174 -9.31 -8.68 -18.66
C MET A 174 -9.08 -7.79 -19.88
N VAL A 175 -7.89 -7.21 -19.97
CA VAL A 175 -7.38 -6.53 -21.16
C VAL A 175 -6.75 -7.58 -22.07
N PHE A 176 -7.13 -7.56 -23.36
CA PHE A 176 -6.66 -8.54 -24.36
C PHE A 176 -6.81 -10.01 -23.93
N GLY A 177 -7.79 -10.32 -23.05
CA GLY A 177 -8.05 -11.66 -22.57
C GLY A 177 -6.99 -12.27 -21.64
N SER A 178 -5.98 -11.50 -21.23
CA SER A 178 -4.84 -12.03 -20.45
C SER A 178 -4.54 -11.29 -19.16
N VAL A 179 -4.68 -9.97 -19.12
CA VAL A 179 -4.28 -9.17 -17.97
C VAL A 179 -5.52 -8.60 -17.26
N PRO A 180 -5.74 -8.92 -15.96
CA PRO A 180 -6.88 -8.39 -15.21
C PRO A 180 -6.83 -6.87 -15.04
N TYR A 181 -7.97 -6.19 -15.16
CA TYR A 181 -8.07 -4.72 -14.99
C TYR A 181 -7.49 -4.22 -13.66
N PRO A 182 -7.74 -4.89 -12.51
CA PRO A 182 -7.16 -4.42 -11.24
C PRO A 182 -5.64 -4.37 -11.24
N VAL A 183 -4.99 -5.30 -11.93
CA VAL A 183 -3.51 -5.35 -12.02
C VAL A 183 -2.98 -4.14 -12.76
N ILE A 184 -3.56 -3.82 -13.93
CA ILE A 184 -3.13 -2.66 -14.73
C ILE A 184 -3.35 -1.37 -13.95
N MET A 185 -4.52 -1.21 -13.33
CA MET A 185 -4.84 -0.05 -12.53
C MET A 185 -3.83 0.13 -11.38
N THR A 186 -3.49 -0.96 -10.70
CA THR A 186 -2.53 -0.93 -9.58
C THR A 186 -1.13 -0.58 -10.05
N ILE A 187 -0.65 -1.13 -11.18
CA ILE A 187 0.65 -0.78 -11.75
C ILE A 187 0.71 0.72 -12.10
N LEU A 188 -0.34 1.26 -12.73
CA LEU A 188 -0.41 2.68 -13.07
C LEU A 188 -0.37 3.55 -11.81
N LEU A 189 -1.10 3.16 -10.75
CA LEU A 189 -1.08 3.88 -9.47
C LEU A 189 0.29 3.79 -8.80
N PHE A 190 0.96 2.63 -8.80
CA PHE A 190 2.34 2.52 -8.33
C PHE A 190 3.28 3.48 -9.08
N ALA A 191 3.17 3.57 -10.41
CA ALA A 191 4.00 4.47 -11.21
C ALA A 191 3.72 5.95 -10.87
N VAL A 192 2.44 6.34 -10.78
CA VAL A 192 2.04 7.71 -10.42
C VAL A 192 2.54 8.09 -9.02
N PHE A 193 2.33 7.21 -8.02
CA PHE A 193 2.71 7.52 -6.64
C PHE A 193 4.21 7.36 -6.39
N ALA A 194 4.93 6.56 -7.18
CA ALA A 194 6.39 6.59 -7.22
C ALA A 194 6.90 7.96 -7.69
N PHE A 195 6.31 8.51 -8.74
CA PHE A 195 6.61 9.87 -9.21
C PHE A 195 6.24 10.93 -8.16
N VAL A 196 5.06 10.82 -7.54
CA VAL A 196 4.63 11.75 -6.48
C VAL A 196 5.63 11.76 -5.32
N LEU A 197 6.07 10.58 -4.87
CA LEU A 197 7.01 10.47 -3.76
C LEU A 197 8.39 11.02 -4.11
N SER A 198 8.92 10.69 -5.30
CA SER A 198 10.30 11.02 -5.68
C SER A 198 10.46 12.46 -6.19
N SER A 199 9.45 13.02 -6.87
CA SER A 199 9.63 14.22 -7.69
C SER A 199 8.83 15.45 -7.22
N THR A 200 7.83 15.29 -6.32
CA THR A 200 6.96 16.40 -5.92
C THR A 200 7.40 17.08 -4.62
N LYS A 201 6.87 18.29 -4.36
CA LYS A 201 7.03 18.98 -3.07
C LYS A 201 6.44 18.17 -1.93
N PHE A 202 5.32 17.48 -2.17
CA PHE A 202 4.66 16.63 -1.18
C PHE A 202 5.57 15.47 -0.75
N GLY A 203 6.18 14.75 -1.70
CA GLY A 203 7.13 13.69 -1.39
C GLY A 203 8.33 14.19 -0.58
N ARG A 204 8.92 15.33 -0.98
CA ARG A 204 10.01 15.95 -0.20
C ARG A 204 9.60 16.31 1.23
N SER A 205 8.37 16.78 1.43
CA SER A 205 7.85 17.06 2.78
C SER A 205 7.75 15.80 3.63
N ILE A 206 7.37 14.66 3.04
CA ILE A 206 7.30 13.37 3.74
C ILE A 206 8.68 12.91 4.21
N PHE A 207 9.69 12.96 3.33
CA PHE A 207 11.07 12.64 3.71
C PHE A 207 11.59 13.58 4.81
N ALA A 208 11.30 14.87 4.71
CA ALA A 208 11.73 15.86 5.70
C ALA A 208 11.08 15.59 7.07
N ILE A 209 9.75 15.37 7.12
CA ILE A 209 9.00 15.10 8.35
C ILE A 209 9.49 13.80 9.01
N GLY A 210 9.67 12.74 8.20
CA GLY A 210 10.12 11.46 8.72
C GLY A 210 11.59 11.47 9.18
N GLY A 211 12.43 12.32 8.58
CA GLY A 211 13.82 12.48 9.01
C GLY A 211 13.95 13.27 10.32
N ASN A 212 13.30 14.42 10.39
CA ASN A 212 13.22 15.24 11.62
C ASN A 212 12.02 16.18 11.54
N ALA A 213 10.96 15.85 12.27
CA ALA A 213 9.70 16.60 12.27
C ALA A 213 9.88 18.06 12.77
N GLU A 214 10.77 18.30 13.75
CA GLU A 214 11.03 19.63 14.28
C GLU A 214 11.80 20.50 13.28
N ALA A 215 12.84 19.95 12.66
CA ALA A 215 13.57 20.64 11.59
C ALA A 215 12.64 20.96 10.38
N ALA A 216 11.77 20.03 10.00
CA ALA A 216 10.77 20.23 8.95
C ALA A 216 9.80 21.37 9.32
N ARG A 217 9.37 21.47 10.58
CA ARG A 217 8.51 22.54 11.09
C ARG A 217 9.22 23.91 11.01
N LEU A 218 10.48 23.98 11.42
CA LEU A 218 11.30 25.19 11.33
C LEU A 218 11.52 25.64 9.87
N ALA A 219 11.56 24.69 8.94
CA ALA A 219 11.62 24.95 7.50
C ALA A 219 10.25 25.34 6.89
N GLY A 220 9.21 25.54 7.71
CA GLY A 220 7.88 25.96 7.27
C GLY A 220 6.97 24.85 6.77
N ILE A 221 7.35 23.56 6.93
CA ILE A 221 6.52 22.42 6.52
C ILE A 221 5.46 22.14 7.60
N ASN A 222 4.18 22.17 7.20
CA ASN A 222 3.09 21.85 8.11
C ASN A 222 2.92 20.31 8.23
N ALA A 223 3.63 19.71 9.18
CA ALA A 223 3.63 18.26 9.41
C ALA A 223 2.22 17.71 9.66
N ASN A 224 1.35 18.43 10.37
CA ASN A 224 -0.01 17.97 10.67
C ASN A 224 -0.85 17.84 9.40
N ARG A 225 -0.79 18.84 8.49
CA ARG A 225 -1.50 18.75 7.21
C ARG A 225 -1.02 17.59 6.36
N VAL A 226 0.30 17.40 6.28
CA VAL A 226 0.89 16.30 5.50
C VAL A 226 0.45 14.95 6.07
N LYS A 227 0.48 14.76 7.39
CA LYS A 227 0.02 13.52 8.05
C LYS A 227 -1.46 13.25 7.79
N ILE A 228 -2.34 14.27 7.92
CA ILE A 228 -3.77 14.11 7.62
C ILE A 228 -3.97 13.65 6.17
N ILE A 229 -3.27 14.26 5.21
CA ILE A 229 -3.35 13.85 3.80
C ILE A 229 -2.91 12.38 3.63
N CYS A 230 -1.85 11.94 4.32
CA CYS A 230 -1.41 10.53 4.28
C CYS A 230 -2.47 9.58 4.83
N TYR A 231 -3.15 9.91 5.94
CA TYR A 231 -4.28 9.12 6.45
C TYR A 231 -5.44 9.05 5.46
N VAL A 232 -5.80 10.18 4.85
CA VAL A 232 -6.85 10.22 3.81
C VAL A 232 -6.46 9.35 2.62
N MET A 233 -5.23 9.44 2.15
CA MET A 233 -4.73 8.59 1.07
C MET A 233 -4.85 7.10 1.42
N THR A 234 -4.42 6.70 2.63
CA THR A 234 -4.52 5.30 3.09
C THR A 234 -5.97 4.83 3.09
N SER A 235 -6.91 5.62 3.61
CA SER A 235 -8.34 5.28 3.65
C SER A 235 -8.96 5.20 2.26
N VAL A 236 -8.63 6.10 1.36
CA VAL A 236 -9.11 6.09 -0.03
C VAL A 236 -8.59 4.85 -0.77
N PHE A 237 -7.31 4.54 -0.67
CA PHE A 237 -6.75 3.34 -1.30
C PHE A 237 -7.29 2.05 -0.69
N ALA A 238 -7.52 2.01 0.62
CA ALA A 238 -8.17 0.89 1.27
C ALA A 238 -9.61 0.69 0.75
N ALA A 239 -10.38 1.78 0.58
CA ALA A 239 -11.72 1.71 0.01
C ALA A 239 -11.69 1.25 -1.46
N MET A 240 -10.74 1.71 -2.27
CA MET A 240 -10.54 1.20 -3.64
C MET A 240 -10.30 -0.31 -3.64
N ALA A 241 -9.43 -0.81 -2.76
CA ALA A 241 -9.20 -2.24 -2.59
C ALA A 241 -10.49 -2.97 -2.21
N GLY A 242 -11.30 -2.41 -1.31
CA GLY A 242 -12.60 -2.95 -0.90
C GLY A 242 -13.62 -3.02 -2.04
N ILE A 243 -13.71 -1.97 -2.87
CA ILE A 243 -14.57 -1.94 -4.07
C ILE A 243 -14.16 -3.05 -5.06
N ILE A 244 -12.86 -3.20 -5.32
CA ILE A 244 -12.35 -4.25 -6.21
C ILE A 244 -12.64 -5.64 -5.63
N LEU A 245 -12.44 -5.83 -4.33
CA LEU A 245 -12.74 -7.09 -3.68
C LEU A 245 -14.23 -7.44 -3.77
N ALA A 246 -15.13 -6.49 -3.50
CA ALA A 246 -16.57 -6.67 -3.62
C ALA A 246 -16.97 -6.99 -5.07
N SER A 247 -16.35 -6.35 -6.05
CA SER A 247 -16.51 -6.67 -7.47
C SER A 247 -16.09 -8.12 -7.79
N ARG A 248 -14.95 -8.56 -7.27
CA ARG A 248 -14.43 -9.93 -7.48
C ARG A 248 -15.32 -11.01 -6.83
N MET A 249 -15.79 -10.74 -5.62
CA MET A 249 -16.63 -11.66 -4.87
C MET A 249 -18.11 -11.60 -5.27
N PHE A 250 -18.49 -10.70 -6.19
CA PHE A 250 -19.86 -10.40 -6.56
C PHE A 250 -20.76 -10.04 -5.36
N SER A 251 -20.15 -9.58 -4.29
CA SER A 251 -20.85 -9.22 -3.04
C SER A 251 -20.03 -8.30 -2.16
N GLY A 252 -20.72 -7.34 -1.50
CA GLY A 252 -20.14 -6.59 -0.38
C GLY A 252 -20.23 -7.40 0.91
N GLN A 253 -19.10 -7.71 1.51
CA GLN A 253 -19.02 -8.56 2.71
C GLN A 253 -18.45 -7.78 3.89
N PRO A 254 -19.15 -7.64 5.03
CA PRO A 254 -18.68 -6.86 6.18
C PRO A 254 -17.49 -7.50 6.89
N ALA A 255 -17.33 -8.83 6.79
CA ALA A 255 -16.19 -9.55 7.36
C ALA A 255 -14.95 -9.59 6.45
N ALA A 256 -15.01 -8.97 5.25
CA ALA A 256 -13.91 -9.02 4.29
C ALA A 256 -12.63 -8.35 4.81
N SER A 257 -11.49 -8.80 4.29
CA SER A 257 -10.17 -8.19 4.48
C SER A 257 -9.77 -7.92 5.95
N PRO A 258 -9.90 -8.86 6.88
CA PRO A 258 -9.61 -8.61 8.30
C PRO A 258 -8.14 -8.25 8.55
N ASN A 259 -7.22 -8.78 7.76
CA ASN A 259 -5.77 -8.63 7.94
C ASN A 259 -5.10 -7.72 6.90
N LEU A 260 -5.86 -7.07 6.01
CA LEU A 260 -5.30 -6.29 4.89
C LEU A 260 -4.29 -5.22 5.33
N HIS A 261 -4.52 -4.57 6.47
CA HIS A 261 -3.61 -3.59 7.03
C HIS A 261 -2.28 -4.20 7.48
N PHE A 262 -2.29 -5.42 8.04
CA PHE A 262 -1.06 -6.13 8.42
C PHE A 262 -0.27 -6.57 7.19
N ASP A 263 -0.93 -7.09 6.17
CA ASP A 263 -0.29 -7.48 4.91
C ASP A 263 0.37 -6.26 4.24
N ALA A 264 -0.32 -5.11 4.22
CA ALA A 264 0.20 -3.87 3.66
C ALA A 264 1.40 -3.33 4.46
N ILE A 265 1.34 -3.31 5.80
CA ILE A 265 2.45 -2.91 6.67
C ILE A 265 3.64 -3.86 6.46
N THR A 266 3.40 -5.17 6.42
CA THR A 266 4.44 -6.19 6.20
C THR A 266 5.13 -5.98 4.86
N ALA A 267 4.36 -5.74 3.79
CA ALA A 267 4.91 -5.46 2.47
C ALA A 267 5.79 -4.20 2.46
N CYS A 268 5.35 -3.13 3.14
CA CYS A 268 6.13 -1.90 3.30
C CYS A 268 7.45 -2.16 4.06
N ASN A 269 7.39 -2.88 5.17
CA ASN A 269 8.55 -3.15 6.03
C ASN A 269 9.57 -4.05 5.31
N LEU A 270 9.12 -5.11 4.64
CA LEU A 270 9.98 -5.98 3.83
C LEU A 270 10.65 -5.18 2.69
N ALA A 271 9.94 -4.21 2.12
CA ALA A 271 10.48 -3.30 1.12
C ALA A 271 11.51 -2.28 1.65
N GLY A 272 11.76 -2.27 2.96
CA GLY A 272 12.70 -1.36 3.61
C GLY A 272 12.12 0.04 3.89
N VAL A 273 10.80 0.17 3.97
CA VAL A 273 10.16 1.40 4.49
C VAL A 273 10.39 1.45 6.00
N SER A 274 10.98 2.54 6.48
CA SER A 274 11.32 2.69 7.90
C SER A 274 10.09 3.05 8.74
N MET A 275 9.81 2.25 9.77
CA MET A 275 8.75 2.54 10.76
C MET A 275 9.01 3.81 11.58
N VAL A 276 10.26 4.23 11.69
CA VAL A 276 10.65 5.50 12.34
C VAL A 276 10.38 6.69 11.42
N GLY A 277 10.27 6.44 10.12
CA GLY A 277 10.03 7.46 9.07
C GLY A 277 11.27 7.79 8.25
N GLY A 278 11.10 8.66 7.28
CA GLY A 278 12.17 9.26 6.48
C GLY A 278 12.85 8.38 5.44
N VAL A 279 12.53 7.09 5.36
CA VAL A 279 13.10 6.16 4.38
C VAL A 279 12.01 5.30 3.77
N GLY A 280 11.98 5.20 2.45
CA GLY A 280 11.03 4.35 1.72
C GLY A 280 11.11 4.53 0.21
N SER A 281 10.60 3.53 -0.53
CA SER A 281 10.60 3.51 -2.00
C SER A 281 9.36 2.76 -2.50
N ILE A 282 8.51 3.44 -3.26
CA ILE A 282 7.29 2.85 -3.84
C ILE A 282 7.60 1.66 -4.78
N PRO A 283 8.60 1.71 -5.68
CA PRO A 283 8.96 0.54 -6.48
C PRO A 283 9.39 -0.67 -5.64
N SER A 284 10.12 -0.46 -4.54
CA SER A 284 10.48 -1.56 -3.63
C SER A 284 9.24 -2.14 -2.94
N VAL A 285 8.26 -1.30 -2.57
CA VAL A 285 6.99 -1.74 -1.97
C VAL A 285 6.20 -2.62 -2.94
N ALA A 286 6.21 -2.34 -4.24
CA ALA A 286 5.57 -3.21 -5.22
C ALA A 286 6.14 -4.64 -5.19
N LEU A 287 7.47 -4.79 -5.07
CA LEU A 287 8.13 -6.10 -4.90
C LEU A 287 7.76 -6.74 -3.56
N GLY A 288 7.72 -5.97 -2.47
CA GLY A 288 7.30 -6.44 -1.15
C GLY A 288 5.87 -6.98 -1.15
N VAL A 289 4.95 -6.31 -1.85
CA VAL A 289 3.56 -6.74 -2.02
C VAL A 289 3.47 -8.09 -2.74
N ILE A 290 4.21 -8.25 -3.85
CA ILE A 290 4.23 -9.51 -4.60
C ILE A 290 4.82 -10.63 -3.73
N LEU A 291 5.87 -10.35 -2.95
CA LEU A 291 6.49 -11.32 -2.06
C LEU A 291 5.51 -11.81 -0.96
N VAL A 292 4.82 -10.87 -0.29
CA VAL A 292 3.81 -11.20 0.73
C VAL A 292 2.71 -12.07 0.12
N GLN A 293 2.21 -11.69 -1.07
CA GLN A 293 1.13 -12.44 -1.70
C GLN A 293 1.58 -13.80 -2.25
N ALA A 294 2.80 -13.91 -2.76
CA ALA A 294 3.39 -15.18 -3.16
C ALA A 294 3.51 -16.14 -1.97
N PHE A 295 3.91 -15.61 -0.81
CA PHE A 295 3.97 -16.38 0.43
C PHE A 295 2.57 -16.83 0.89
N ASN A 296 1.60 -15.92 0.93
CA ASN A 296 0.21 -16.23 1.28
C ASN A 296 -0.40 -17.28 0.34
N SER A 297 -0.11 -17.19 -0.97
CA SER A 297 -0.57 -18.17 -1.95
C SER A 297 0.06 -19.56 -1.76
N GLY A 298 1.27 -19.62 -1.23
CA GLY A 298 1.95 -20.89 -0.96
C GLY A 298 1.48 -21.60 0.31
N LEU A 299 0.92 -20.84 1.27
CA LEU A 299 0.39 -21.37 2.53
C LEU A 299 -1.06 -21.87 2.41
N ASN A 300 -1.80 -21.43 1.39
CA ASN A 300 -3.18 -21.84 1.10
C ASN A 300 -3.23 -22.98 0.08
#